data_3def53a3c7bd799997b849184c09f8a2
#
_entry.id   3def53a3c7bd799997b849184c09f8a2
#
_cell.length_a   1.000
_cell.length_b   1.000
_cell.length_c   1.000
_cell.angle_alpha   90.00
_cell.angle_beta   90.00
_cell.angle_gamma   90.00
#
_symmetry.space_group_name_H-M   'P 1'
#
loop_
_entity.id
_entity.type
_entity.pdbx_description
1 polymer ?
#
loop_
_entity_poly.entity_id
_entity_poly.type
_entity_poly.pdbx_seq_one_letter_code
_entity_poly.pdbx_strand_id
1 'polypeptide(L)'
;GLVSAITAADMLQVGKHPGKINLTDIDNGLNILTYLMDKPAAVILKHNNPCGAAYGDSIAAAFDRANRADRIAAFGGAVVLNRPCDLNTAELLAENYLEVVCAPEFEEGSLEIISQRANLRVIKIDRIDRLAEFERYRFIDFKSLIDGGIIAQQSAVNSIRSAADLKPATATWMGKEYACEREPTQRELDDMIFGWAIEHGVTSNSVLYVRDGCTVGIGTGEQDRVGVAEIAVHKAYIKYADQLCFDRHNIAYSDLELAIARDEKPQSAKEEIDIQVGDDRAGIPGSVMISDAFFPFRDGADVGIKQGVGAILQAGGSMRDFETIEACNEAEPKVAMKFTGQRSFKH
;
A
#
# COMPACT_ATOMS: atom_id res chain seq x y z
N GLY A 1 -4.29 -25.03 -4.70
CA GLY A 1 -4.77 -23.77 -4.13
C GLY A 1 -3.72 -23.11 -3.26
N LEU A 2 -3.99 -21.88 -2.87
CA LEU A 2 -3.19 -21.14 -1.91
C LEU A 2 -3.98 -21.05 -0.60
N VAL A 3 -4.70 -19.96 -0.35
CA VAL A 3 -5.51 -19.80 0.88
C VAL A 3 -6.59 -20.88 0.99
N SER A 4 -7.23 -21.25 -0.12
CA SER A 4 -8.26 -22.32 -0.15
C SER A 4 -7.72 -23.72 0.14
N ALA A 5 -6.40 -23.91 0.11
CA ALA A 5 -5.75 -25.20 0.36
C ALA A 5 -5.04 -25.25 1.73
N ILE A 6 -5.20 -24.22 2.58
CA ILE A 6 -4.63 -24.22 3.93
C ILE A 6 -5.24 -25.39 4.73
N THR A 7 -4.37 -26.22 5.29
CA THR A 7 -4.71 -27.35 6.14
C THR A 7 -4.29 -27.10 7.60
N ALA A 8 -4.61 -28.02 8.49
CA ALA A 8 -4.13 -27.94 9.87
C ALA A 8 -2.58 -28.03 9.96
N ALA A 9 -1.92 -28.68 9.01
CA ALA A 9 -0.46 -28.77 8.97
C ALA A 9 0.21 -27.46 8.55
N ASP A 10 -0.49 -26.61 7.80
CA ASP A 10 0.01 -25.31 7.35
C ASP A 10 -0.15 -24.24 8.44
N MET A 11 -0.99 -24.48 9.42
CA MET A 11 -1.19 -23.63 10.59
C MET A 11 -0.16 -23.98 11.67
N LEU A 12 1.04 -23.43 11.57
CA LEU A 12 2.16 -23.73 12.48
C LEU A 12 1.88 -23.27 13.90
N GLN A 13 1.11 -22.19 14.05
CA GLN A 13 0.52 -21.77 15.32
C GLN A 13 -0.92 -21.29 15.06
N VAL A 14 -1.85 -21.90 15.77
CA VAL A 14 -3.28 -21.60 15.56
C VAL A 14 -3.75 -20.42 16.40
N GLY A 15 -3.24 -20.25 17.62
CA GLY A 15 -3.70 -19.23 18.57
C GLY A 15 -5.21 -19.33 18.79
N LYS A 16 -5.94 -18.40 18.17
CA LYS A 16 -7.37 -18.54 17.87
C LYS A 16 -7.52 -19.04 16.43
N HIS A 17 -8.53 -19.85 16.15
CA HIS A 17 -8.80 -20.28 14.77
C HIS A 17 -8.93 -19.06 13.84
N PRO A 18 -8.27 -19.03 12.66
CA PRO A 18 -8.39 -17.92 11.74
C PRO A 18 -9.82 -17.77 11.24
N GLY A 19 -10.39 -16.58 11.42
CA GLY A 19 -11.71 -16.24 10.91
C GLY A 19 -11.68 -15.80 9.45
N LYS A 20 -12.87 -15.52 8.88
CA LYS A 20 -13.01 -14.98 7.53
C LYS A 20 -12.08 -13.77 7.30
N ILE A 21 -12.02 -12.83 8.24
CA ILE A 21 -11.21 -11.59 8.12
C ILE A 21 -9.74 -11.94 7.93
N ASN A 22 -9.17 -12.82 8.77
CA ASN A 22 -7.77 -13.20 8.66
C ASN A 22 -7.44 -13.86 7.32
N LEU A 23 -8.34 -14.76 6.83
CA LEU A 23 -8.15 -15.45 5.56
C LEU A 23 -8.28 -14.48 4.37
N THR A 24 -9.20 -13.52 4.41
CA THR A 24 -9.34 -12.51 3.36
C THR A 24 -8.20 -11.50 3.35
N ASP A 25 -7.61 -11.18 4.50
CA ASP A 25 -6.40 -10.36 4.58
C ASP A 25 -5.21 -11.08 3.92
N ILE A 26 -5.00 -12.38 4.23
CA ILE A 26 -3.96 -13.19 3.57
C ILE A 26 -4.19 -13.25 2.06
N ASP A 27 -5.41 -13.53 1.63
CA ASP A 27 -5.76 -13.66 0.21
C ASP A 27 -5.49 -12.36 -0.54
N ASN A 28 -5.88 -11.22 0.01
CA ASN A 28 -5.60 -9.92 -0.59
C ASN A 28 -4.10 -9.57 -0.56
N GLY A 29 -3.37 -9.96 0.49
CA GLY A 29 -1.92 -9.84 0.53
C GLY A 29 -1.23 -10.63 -0.57
N LEU A 30 -1.65 -11.86 -0.80
CA LEU A 30 -1.17 -12.69 -1.91
C LEU A 30 -1.57 -12.13 -3.27
N ASN A 31 -2.77 -11.57 -3.39
CA ASN A 31 -3.20 -10.88 -4.61
C ASN A 31 -2.28 -9.71 -4.97
N ILE A 32 -1.89 -8.89 -4.00
CA ILE A 32 -0.91 -7.82 -4.19
C ILE A 32 0.48 -8.40 -4.54
N LEU A 33 0.94 -9.39 -3.76
CA LEU A 33 2.26 -10.02 -3.96
C LEU A 33 2.38 -10.75 -5.30
N THR A 34 1.28 -11.14 -5.93
CA THR A 34 1.28 -11.70 -7.30
C THR A 34 2.09 -10.83 -8.28
N TYR A 35 2.10 -9.53 -8.05
CA TYR A 35 2.76 -8.53 -8.90
C TYR A 35 4.08 -8.00 -8.34
N LEU A 36 4.53 -8.52 -7.18
CA LEU A 36 5.72 -8.07 -6.45
C LEU A 36 6.71 -9.23 -6.17
N MET A 37 6.71 -10.28 -7.01
CA MET A 37 7.50 -11.49 -6.75
C MET A 37 8.97 -11.38 -7.12
N ASP A 38 9.39 -10.35 -7.86
CA ASP A 38 10.76 -10.15 -8.35
C ASP A 38 11.77 -9.81 -7.25
N LYS A 39 11.33 -9.12 -6.20
CA LYS A 39 12.15 -8.69 -5.06
C LYS A 39 11.54 -9.17 -3.75
N PRO A 40 12.32 -9.21 -2.63
CA PRO A 40 11.73 -9.39 -1.32
C PRO A 40 10.69 -8.30 -1.04
N ALA A 41 9.47 -8.70 -0.71
CA ALA A 41 8.34 -7.80 -0.48
C ALA A 41 7.51 -8.25 0.72
N ALA A 42 7.03 -7.29 1.47
CA ALA A 42 6.09 -7.47 2.56
C ALA A 42 4.86 -6.58 2.36
N VAL A 43 3.69 -7.14 2.65
CA VAL A 43 2.42 -6.41 2.66
C VAL A 43 1.75 -6.62 4.01
N ILE A 44 1.33 -5.53 4.63
CA ILE A 44 0.60 -5.54 5.90
C ILE A 44 -0.82 -5.08 5.62
N LEU A 45 -1.77 -5.90 6.02
CA LEU A 45 -3.19 -5.67 5.76
C LEU A 45 -3.98 -5.60 7.06
N LYS A 46 -5.05 -4.83 7.03
CA LYS A 46 -6.06 -4.80 8.07
C LYS A 46 -7.41 -4.48 7.46
N HIS A 47 -8.42 -5.30 7.80
CA HIS A 47 -9.77 -5.14 7.25
C HIS A 47 -9.80 -5.17 5.71
N ASN A 48 -9.05 -6.12 5.14
CA ASN A 48 -8.96 -6.36 3.70
C ASN A 48 -8.42 -5.18 2.85
N ASN A 49 -7.65 -4.28 3.48
CA ASN A 49 -6.91 -3.21 2.82
C ASN A 49 -5.46 -3.19 3.28
N PRO A 50 -4.49 -2.92 2.41
CA PRO A 50 -3.12 -2.71 2.80
C PRO A 50 -3.00 -1.40 3.60
N CYS A 51 -2.25 -1.42 4.69
CA CYS A 51 -1.84 -0.24 5.43
C CYS A 51 -0.37 0.11 5.18
N GLY A 52 0.44 -0.88 4.83
CA GLY A 52 1.83 -0.70 4.46
C GLY A 52 2.30 -1.79 3.52
N ALA A 53 3.10 -1.42 2.52
CA ALA A 53 3.75 -2.36 1.62
C ALA A 53 5.12 -1.82 1.20
N ALA A 54 6.12 -2.69 1.13
CA ALA A 54 7.45 -2.29 0.71
C ALA A 54 8.24 -3.43 0.07
N TYR A 55 9.16 -3.04 -0.84
CA TYR A 55 10.31 -3.83 -1.21
C TYR A 55 11.46 -3.61 -0.21
N GLY A 56 12.35 -4.58 -0.11
CA GLY A 56 13.60 -4.49 0.64
C GLY A 56 14.71 -5.32 0.00
N ASP A 57 15.95 -5.06 0.42
CA ASP A 57 17.11 -5.89 0.02
C ASP A 57 17.06 -7.27 0.68
N SER A 58 16.34 -7.40 1.78
CA SER A 58 15.99 -8.63 2.48
C SER A 58 14.51 -8.62 2.87
N ILE A 59 13.98 -9.77 3.28
CA ILE A 59 12.59 -9.83 3.74
C ILE A 59 12.40 -9.09 5.07
N ALA A 60 13.41 -9.06 5.93
CA ALA A 60 13.44 -8.27 7.15
C ALA A 60 13.35 -6.76 6.84
N ALA A 61 14.15 -6.27 5.88
CA ALA A 61 14.10 -4.88 5.44
C ALA A 61 12.75 -4.53 4.78
N ALA A 62 12.18 -5.44 3.98
CA ALA A 62 10.86 -5.24 3.39
C ALA A 62 9.78 -5.12 4.46
N PHE A 63 9.79 -5.99 5.47
CA PHE A 63 8.84 -5.93 6.58
C PHE A 63 9.02 -4.66 7.41
N ASP A 64 10.24 -4.30 7.81
CA ASP A 64 10.49 -3.09 8.62
C ASP A 64 9.97 -1.84 7.90
N ARG A 65 10.28 -1.69 6.60
CA ARG A 65 9.79 -0.57 5.79
C ARG A 65 8.27 -0.55 5.65
N ALA A 66 7.64 -1.70 5.40
CA ALA A 66 6.19 -1.81 5.31
C ALA A 66 5.51 -1.48 6.65
N ASN A 67 6.07 -1.93 7.78
CA ASN A 67 5.57 -1.65 9.12
C ASN A 67 5.71 -0.17 9.47
N ARG A 68 6.85 0.45 9.15
CA ARG A 68 7.09 1.88 9.38
C ARG A 68 6.20 2.79 8.57
N ALA A 69 5.74 2.35 7.39
CA ALA A 69 4.81 3.12 6.55
C ALA A 69 3.48 3.43 7.28
N ASP A 70 2.99 2.51 8.14
CA ASP A 70 1.82 2.76 8.99
C ASP A 70 1.83 1.84 10.22
N ARG A 71 2.67 2.13 11.21
CA ARG A 71 2.76 1.37 12.46
C ARG A 71 1.45 1.35 13.25
N ILE A 72 0.68 2.42 13.17
CA ILE A 72 -0.59 2.55 13.90
C ILE A 72 -1.62 1.56 13.36
N ALA A 73 -1.79 1.48 12.03
CA ALA A 73 -2.74 0.55 11.43
C ALA A 73 -2.20 -0.88 11.40
N ALA A 74 -0.88 -1.08 11.32
CA ALA A 74 -0.24 -2.39 11.37
C ALA A 74 -0.51 -3.14 12.69
N PHE A 75 -0.78 -2.42 13.77
CA PHE A 75 -1.17 -2.99 15.05
C PHE A 75 -2.43 -3.87 14.92
N GLY A 76 -2.29 -5.16 15.16
CA GLY A 76 -3.37 -6.15 14.97
C GLY A 76 -3.64 -6.52 13.51
N GLY A 77 -2.71 -6.22 12.61
CA GLY A 77 -2.79 -6.55 11.19
C GLY A 77 -2.33 -7.96 10.85
N ALA A 78 -2.48 -8.30 9.57
CA ALA A 78 -1.96 -9.49 8.95
C ALA A 78 -0.74 -9.15 8.08
N VAL A 79 0.37 -9.83 8.30
CA VAL A 79 1.60 -9.69 7.51
C VAL A 79 1.70 -10.82 6.51
N VAL A 80 1.91 -10.52 5.25
CA VAL A 80 2.14 -11.50 4.18
C VAL A 80 3.49 -11.23 3.54
N LEU A 81 4.36 -12.24 3.56
CA LEU A 81 5.73 -12.19 3.06
C LEU A 81 5.87 -13.05 1.81
N ASN A 82 6.63 -12.58 0.82
CA ASN A 82 6.88 -13.35 -0.42
C ASN A 82 8.20 -14.16 -0.39
N ARG A 83 8.93 -14.15 0.71
CA ARG A 83 10.15 -14.92 0.96
C ARG A 83 10.07 -15.62 2.32
N PRO A 84 10.90 -16.64 2.57
CA PRO A 84 11.00 -17.27 3.88
C PRO A 84 11.21 -16.26 5.00
N CYS A 85 10.56 -16.48 6.13
CA CYS A 85 10.77 -15.71 7.35
C CYS A 85 12.07 -16.19 8.02
N ASP A 86 13.13 -15.40 7.95
CA ASP A 86 14.41 -15.61 8.61
C ASP A 86 14.38 -15.14 10.08
N LEU A 87 15.47 -15.38 10.81
CA LEU A 87 15.58 -15.01 12.22
C LEU A 87 15.42 -13.48 12.43
N ASN A 88 16.05 -12.67 11.59
CA ASN A 88 15.96 -11.21 11.68
C ASN A 88 14.52 -10.72 11.48
N THR A 89 13.82 -11.30 10.53
CA THR A 89 12.40 -11.00 10.30
C THR A 89 11.54 -11.42 11.47
N ALA A 90 11.83 -12.59 12.06
CA ALA A 90 11.10 -13.10 13.22
C ALA A 90 11.26 -12.19 14.44
N GLU A 91 12.45 -11.68 14.69
CA GLU A 91 12.72 -10.71 15.76
C GLU A 91 11.91 -9.44 15.58
N LEU A 92 11.93 -8.84 14.39
CA LEU A 92 11.14 -7.65 14.07
C LEU A 92 9.63 -7.90 14.18
N LEU A 93 9.13 -9.06 13.72
CA LEU A 93 7.72 -9.45 13.86
C LEU A 93 7.31 -9.56 15.33
N ALA A 94 8.18 -10.12 16.19
CA ALA A 94 7.91 -10.33 17.61
C ALA A 94 7.79 -9.01 18.41
N GLU A 95 8.40 -7.93 17.94
CA GLU A 95 8.28 -6.60 18.55
C GLU A 95 6.88 -5.99 18.33
N ASN A 96 6.14 -6.47 17.34
CA ASN A 96 4.86 -5.90 16.93
C ASN A 96 3.67 -6.76 17.39
N TYR A 97 2.54 -6.13 17.69
CA TYR A 97 1.29 -6.85 17.93
C TYR A 97 0.61 -7.12 16.59
N LEU A 98 0.64 -8.38 16.15
CA LEU A 98 0.07 -8.86 14.90
C LEU A 98 -0.95 -9.97 15.19
N GLU A 99 -1.94 -10.12 14.32
CA GLU A 99 -2.92 -11.22 14.39
C GLU A 99 -2.55 -12.42 13.53
N VAL A 100 -1.90 -12.17 12.39
CA VAL A 100 -1.51 -13.20 11.43
C VAL A 100 -0.13 -12.86 10.85
N VAL A 101 0.70 -13.88 10.72
CA VAL A 101 1.91 -13.86 9.89
C VAL A 101 1.82 -15.02 8.90
N CYS A 102 1.95 -14.71 7.62
CA CYS A 102 1.95 -15.67 6.51
C CYS A 102 3.24 -15.55 5.72
N ALA A 103 3.93 -16.67 5.51
CA ALA A 103 5.15 -16.75 4.72
C ALA A 103 5.23 -18.08 3.97
N PRO A 104 6.04 -18.20 2.90
CA PRO A 104 6.24 -19.46 2.21
C PRO A 104 6.97 -20.50 3.06
N GLU A 105 7.84 -20.08 3.95
CA GLU A 105 8.60 -20.94 4.88
C GLU A 105 8.99 -20.13 6.12
N PHE A 106 9.32 -20.84 7.20
CA PHE A 106 9.87 -20.27 8.43
C PHE A 106 11.19 -20.99 8.72
N GLU A 107 12.29 -20.27 8.77
CA GLU A 107 13.62 -20.82 9.01
C GLU A 107 13.74 -21.37 10.46
N GLU A 108 14.72 -22.24 10.66
CA GLU A 108 14.97 -22.82 11.98
C GLU A 108 15.16 -21.74 13.06
N GLY A 109 14.44 -21.82 14.16
CA GLY A 109 14.44 -20.86 15.26
C GLY A 109 13.50 -19.66 15.07
N SER A 110 13.06 -19.35 13.85
CA SER A 110 12.18 -18.19 13.63
C SER A 110 10.78 -18.41 14.21
N LEU A 111 10.27 -19.64 14.12
CA LEU A 111 8.97 -19.98 14.66
C LEU A 111 8.92 -19.86 16.19
N GLU A 112 9.98 -20.27 16.88
CA GLU A 112 10.10 -20.16 18.34
C GLU A 112 10.05 -18.71 18.81
N ILE A 113 10.65 -17.78 18.04
CA ILE A 113 10.65 -16.36 18.36
C ILE A 113 9.23 -15.78 18.24
N ILE A 114 8.57 -15.97 17.10
CA ILE A 114 7.25 -15.37 16.87
C ILE A 114 6.14 -16.04 17.67
N SER A 115 6.30 -17.32 18.03
CA SER A 115 5.32 -18.11 18.79
C SER A 115 5.21 -17.73 20.26
N GLN A 116 6.07 -16.86 20.78
CA GLN A 116 5.95 -16.32 22.14
C GLN A 116 4.62 -15.59 22.36
N ARG A 117 3.98 -15.12 21.30
CA ARG A 117 2.63 -14.54 21.35
C ARG A 117 1.57 -15.59 21.06
N ALA A 118 0.98 -16.13 22.12
CA ALA A 118 0.03 -17.27 22.04
C ALA A 118 -1.19 -17.04 21.12
N ASN A 119 -1.61 -15.79 20.89
CA ASN A 119 -2.77 -15.47 20.05
C ASN A 119 -2.42 -15.22 18.58
N LEU A 120 -1.15 -15.16 18.22
CA LEU A 120 -0.72 -15.00 16.83
C LEU A 120 -1.01 -16.27 16.03
N ARG A 121 -1.51 -16.11 14.81
CA ARG A 121 -1.65 -17.21 13.84
C ARG A 121 -0.44 -17.16 12.91
N VAL A 122 0.28 -18.26 12.85
CA VAL A 122 1.42 -18.43 11.94
C VAL A 122 1.03 -19.43 10.89
N ILE A 123 0.98 -18.97 9.64
CA ILE A 123 0.47 -19.76 8.51
C ILE A 123 1.55 -19.88 7.45
N LYS A 124 1.87 -21.11 7.07
CA LYS A 124 2.77 -21.42 5.97
C LYS A 124 1.99 -21.61 4.69
N ILE A 125 2.39 -20.92 3.62
CA ILE A 125 1.93 -21.16 2.24
C ILE A 125 3.14 -21.44 1.37
N ASP A 126 3.60 -22.69 1.38
CA ASP A 126 4.83 -23.13 0.69
C ASP A 126 4.77 -23.00 -0.84
N ARG A 127 3.57 -22.89 -1.41
CA ARG A 127 3.32 -22.83 -2.86
C ARG A 127 3.11 -21.40 -3.36
N ILE A 128 3.76 -20.41 -2.76
CA ILE A 128 3.60 -19.01 -3.14
C ILE A 128 4.06 -18.73 -4.58
N ASP A 129 5.00 -19.51 -5.10
CA ASP A 129 5.47 -19.51 -6.50
C ASP A 129 4.32 -19.72 -7.49
N ARG A 130 3.24 -20.42 -7.09
CA ARG A 130 2.04 -20.59 -7.90
C ARG A 130 1.26 -19.29 -8.14
N LEU A 131 1.58 -18.19 -7.48
CA LEU A 131 0.96 -16.90 -7.79
C LEU A 131 1.11 -16.54 -9.26
N ALA A 132 2.23 -16.89 -9.89
CA ALA A 132 2.46 -16.69 -11.32
C ALA A 132 1.44 -17.43 -12.21
N GLU A 133 0.87 -18.57 -11.76
CA GLU A 133 -0.16 -19.29 -12.49
C GLU A 133 -1.50 -18.48 -12.49
N PHE A 134 -1.79 -17.79 -11.38
CA PHE A 134 -3.07 -17.10 -11.18
C PHE A 134 -3.10 -15.68 -11.74
N GLU A 135 -1.95 -15.08 -12.01
CA GLU A 135 -1.84 -13.66 -12.43
C GLU A 135 -2.66 -13.29 -13.68
N ARG A 136 -3.00 -14.25 -14.53
CA ARG A 136 -3.76 -14.05 -15.78
C ARG A 136 -5.15 -14.66 -15.73
N TYR A 137 -5.50 -15.38 -14.67
CA TYR A 137 -6.79 -16.02 -14.58
C TYR A 137 -7.86 -15.04 -14.08
N ARG A 138 -9.04 -15.13 -14.69
CA ARG A 138 -10.25 -14.47 -14.23
C ARG A 138 -11.12 -15.51 -13.55
N PHE A 139 -11.41 -15.27 -12.29
CA PHE A 139 -12.32 -16.09 -11.50
C PHE A 139 -13.72 -15.49 -11.52
N ILE A 140 -14.68 -16.17 -10.93
CA ILE A 140 -16.01 -15.63 -10.71
C ILE A 140 -16.07 -15.05 -9.30
N ASP A 141 -16.29 -13.74 -9.22
CA ASP A 141 -16.59 -13.04 -7.98
C ASP A 141 -18.10 -13.08 -7.71
N PHE A 142 -18.48 -13.27 -6.46
CA PHE A 142 -19.86 -13.34 -6.03
C PHE A 142 -20.16 -12.25 -5.00
N LYS A 143 -21.26 -11.53 -5.22
CA LYS A 143 -21.81 -10.56 -4.27
C LYS A 143 -23.23 -10.93 -3.92
N SER A 144 -23.49 -11.20 -2.64
CA SER A 144 -24.86 -11.42 -2.15
C SER A 144 -25.63 -10.10 -2.08
N LEU A 145 -26.88 -10.12 -2.54
CA LEU A 145 -27.83 -9.03 -2.41
C LEU A 145 -28.72 -9.22 -1.17
N ILE A 146 -29.32 -8.12 -0.70
CA ILE A 146 -30.15 -8.14 0.53
C ILE A 146 -31.40 -9.03 0.42
N ASP A 147 -31.88 -9.24 -0.79
CA ASP A 147 -33.05 -10.06 -1.09
C ASP A 147 -32.71 -11.54 -1.36
N GLY A 148 -31.43 -11.92 -1.14
CA GLY A 148 -30.94 -13.28 -1.40
C GLY A 148 -30.48 -13.53 -2.82
N GLY A 149 -30.58 -12.54 -3.73
CA GLY A 149 -29.99 -12.60 -5.07
C GLY A 149 -28.45 -12.63 -5.01
N ILE A 150 -27.83 -13.05 -6.11
CA ILE A 150 -26.36 -13.11 -6.25
C ILE A 150 -25.97 -12.44 -7.56
N ILE A 151 -25.04 -11.50 -7.46
CA ILE A 151 -24.30 -11.00 -8.64
C ILE A 151 -23.08 -11.89 -8.82
N ALA A 152 -22.89 -12.41 -10.02
CA ALA A 152 -21.69 -13.13 -10.44
C ALA A 152 -21.02 -12.36 -11.57
N GLN A 153 -19.73 -12.06 -11.42
CA GLN A 153 -18.95 -11.33 -12.41
C GLN A 153 -17.55 -11.89 -12.54
N GLN A 154 -16.86 -11.62 -13.63
CA GLN A 154 -15.45 -11.95 -13.74
C GLN A 154 -14.61 -11.02 -12.86
N SER A 155 -13.64 -11.59 -12.13
CA SER A 155 -12.66 -10.83 -11.37
C SER A 155 -11.82 -9.92 -12.27
N ALA A 156 -11.32 -8.83 -11.70
CA ALA A 156 -10.32 -7.98 -12.36
C ALA A 156 -8.98 -8.72 -12.50
N VAL A 157 -8.21 -8.35 -13.51
CA VAL A 157 -6.82 -8.76 -13.69
C VAL A 157 -6.01 -7.51 -13.93
N ASN A 158 -4.92 -7.35 -13.20
CA ASN A 158 -3.98 -6.27 -13.49
C ASN A 158 -3.16 -6.62 -14.74
N SER A 159 -3.25 -5.80 -15.79
CA SER A 159 -2.49 -5.98 -17.05
C SER A 159 -1.20 -5.16 -17.10
N ILE A 160 -0.96 -4.29 -16.12
CA ILE A 160 0.22 -3.43 -16.04
C ILE A 160 1.30 -4.17 -15.23
N ARG A 161 2.37 -4.58 -15.91
CA ARG A 161 3.46 -5.40 -15.35
C ARG A 161 4.80 -4.70 -15.36
N SER A 162 4.95 -3.77 -16.30
CA SER A 162 6.20 -3.07 -16.55
C SER A 162 5.94 -1.65 -17.04
N ALA A 163 6.96 -0.82 -17.06
CA ALA A 163 6.88 0.52 -17.61
C ALA A 163 6.46 0.55 -19.10
N ALA A 164 6.71 -0.53 -19.84
CA ALA A 164 6.30 -0.65 -21.24
C ALA A 164 4.78 -0.77 -21.44
N ASP A 165 4.05 -1.16 -20.40
CA ASP A 165 2.58 -1.26 -20.43
C ASP A 165 1.91 0.09 -20.18
N LEU A 166 2.67 1.08 -19.68
CA LEU A 166 2.17 2.42 -19.41
C LEU A 166 2.03 3.22 -20.71
N LYS A 167 0.95 3.99 -20.79
CA LYS A 167 0.67 4.84 -21.95
C LYS A 167 1.10 6.28 -21.68
N PRO A 168 1.54 7.02 -22.70
CA PRO A 168 1.71 8.47 -22.59
C PRO A 168 0.42 9.14 -22.11
N ALA A 169 0.54 10.13 -21.23
CA ALA A 169 -0.60 10.95 -20.85
C ALA A 169 -0.85 11.99 -21.95
N THR A 170 -1.82 11.70 -22.80
CA THR A 170 -2.26 12.56 -23.91
C THR A 170 -3.77 12.68 -23.95
N ALA A 171 -4.27 13.83 -24.39
CA ALA A 171 -5.70 14.08 -24.57
C ALA A 171 -5.92 15.01 -25.76
N THR A 172 -7.10 14.90 -26.39
CA THR A 172 -7.53 15.84 -27.41
C THR A 172 -8.83 16.52 -26.94
N TRP A 173 -8.85 17.83 -26.89
CA TRP A 173 -10.01 18.61 -26.49
C TRP A 173 -10.23 19.78 -27.46
N MET A 174 -11.42 19.89 -28.02
CA MET A 174 -11.81 20.94 -29.01
C MET A 174 -10.79 21.09 -30.15
N GLY A 175 -10.23 19.99 -30.64
CA GLY A 175 -9.26 19.98 -31.74
C GLY A 175 -7.83 20.37 -31.34
N LYS A 176 -7.57 20.67 -30.07
CA LYS A 176 -6.21 20.90 -29.51
C LYS A 176 -5.70 19.62 -28.86
N GLU A 177 -4.44 19.30 -29.10
CA GLU A 177 -3.74 18.19 -28.49
C GLU A 177 -3.01 18.64 -27.23
N TYR A 178 -3.05 17.80 -26.20
CA TYR A 178 -2.39 17.98 -24.91
C TYR A 178 -1.54 16.76 -24.64
N ALA A 179 -0.33 16.99 -24.13
CA ALA A 179 0.58 15.94 -23.71
C ALA A 179 1.31 16.38 -22.43
N CYS A 180 1.60 15.43 -21.56
CA CYS A 180 2.47 15.69 -20.43
C CYS A 180 3.90 15.94 -20.95
N GLU A 181 4.49 17.08 -20.56
CA GLU A 181 5.77 17.56 -21.10
C GLU A 181 6.97 16.90 -20.41
N ARG A 182 6.81 16.47 -19.14
CA ARG A 182 7.87 15.82 -18.37
C ARG A 182 7.71 14.29 -18.43
N GLU A 183 8.76 13.62 -18.85
CA GLU A 183 8.83 12.16 -18.75
C GLU A 183 9.25 11.73 -17.33
N PRO A 184 8.69 10.65 -16.81
CA PRO A 184 9.10 10.11 -15.52
C PRO A 184 10.51 9.53 -15.57
N THR A 185 11.24 9.68 -14.48
CA THR A 185 12.51 8.99 -14.26
C THR A 185 12.32 7.49 -14.09
N GLN A 186 13.39 6.69 -14.20
CA GLN A 186 13.31 5.24 -13.98
C GLN A 186 12.78 4.91 -12.59
N ARG A 187 13.22 5.61 -11.54
CA ARG A 187 12.70 5.45 -10.18
C ARG A 187 11.19 5.69 -10.11
N GLU A 188 10.70 6.75 -10.75
CA GLU A 188 9.27 7.03 -10.77
C GLU A 188 8.48 5.97 -11.56
N LEU A 189 9.05 5.43 -12.64
CA LEU A 189 8.44 4.31 -13.36
C LEU A 189 8.37 3.05 -12.49
N ASP A 190 9.44 2.73 -11.77
CA ASP A 190 9.47 1.59 -10.85
C ASP A 190 8.44 1.78 -9.73
N ASP A 191 8.33 2.99 -9.16
CA ASP A 191 7.31 3.33 -8.15
C ASP A 191 5.89 3.28 -8.71
N MET A 192 5.67 3.66 -9.99
CA MET A 192 4.37 3.50 -10.67
C MET A 192 3.93 2.05 -10.73
N ILE A 193 4.85 1.14 -11.13
CA ILE A 193 4.53 -0.29 -11.23
C ILE A 193 4.30 -0.90 -9.86
N PHE A 194 5.16 -0.61 -8.88
CA PHE A 194 5.00 -1.04 -7.51
C PHE A 194 3.67 -0.59 -6.91
N GLY A 195 3.35 0.70 -7.03
CA GLY A 195 2.12 1.24 -6.47
C GLY A 195 0.86 0.74 -7.18
N TRP A 196 0.91 0.52 -8.52
CA TRP A 196 -0.22 -0.04 -9.25
C TRP A 196 -0.50 -1.49 -8.86
N ALA A 197 0.53 -2.26 -8.50
CA ALA A 197 0.37 -3.59 -7.92
C ALA A 197 -0.37 -3.55 -6.58
N ILE A 198 -0.07 -2.56 -5.73
CA ILE A 198 -0.73 -2.38 -4.43
C ILE A 198 -2.17 -1.91 -4.64
N GLU A 199 -2.39 -0.97 -5.57
CA GLU A 199 -3.70 -0.41 -5.88
C GLU A 199 -4.72 -1.48 -6.25
N HIS A 200 -4.26 -2.59 -6.84
CA HIS A 200 -5.10 -3.75 -7.14
C HIS A 200 -5.73 -4.39 -5.88
N GLY A 201 -5.14 -4.18 -4.72
CA GLY A 201 -5.64 -4.67 -3.42
C GLY A 201 -6.38 -3.62 -2.58
N VAL A 202 -6.50 -2.35 -3.05
CA VAL A 202 -7.10 -1.26 -2.27
C VAL A 202 -8.56 -1.04 -2.67
N THR A 203 -9.42 -0.83 -1.68
CA THR A 203 -10.85 -0.56 -1.90
C THR A 203 -11.08 0.83 -2.47
N SER A 204 -11.83 0.92 -3.56
CA SER A 204 -12.14 2.14 -4.31
C SER A 204 -13.13 3.07 -3.56
N ASN A 205 -13.13 4.42 -3.77
CA ASN A 205 -12.07 5.12 -4.47
C ASN A 205 -10.80 5.07 -3.67
N SER A 206 -9.66 4.99 -4.36
CA SER A 206 -8.38 4.97 -3.70
C SER A 206 -7.35 5.87 -4.38
N VAL A 207 -6.48 6.43 -3.56
CA VAL A 207 -5.27 7.15 -3.95
C VAL A 207 -4.17 6.78 -2.99
N LEU A 208 -3.00 6.50 -3.52
CA LEU A 208 -1.82 6.23 -2.69
C LEU A 208 -0.60 7.00 -3.18
N TYR A 209 0.32 7.26 -2.25
CA TYR A 209 1.62 7.85 -2.52
C TYR A 209 2.69 6.80 -2.27
N VAL A 210 3.61 6.67 -3.23
CA VAL A 210 4.70 5.68 -3.20
C VAL A 210 6.03 6.38 -3.45
N ARG A 211 7.06 5.97 -2.73
CA ARG A 211 8.42 6.42 -2.96
C ARG A 211 9.43 5.31 -2.67
N ASP A 212 10.36 5.12 -3.60
CA ASP A 212 11.46 4.16 -3.46
C ASP A 212 10.96 2.74 -3.11
N GLY A 213 9.88 2.28 -3.76
CA GLY A 213 9.28 0.98 -3.54
C GLY A 213 8.70 0.79 -2.13
N CYS A 214 8.16 1.86 -1.54
CA CYS A 214 7.47 1.84 -0.26
C CYS A 214 6.25 2.77 -0.28
N THR A 215 5.17 2.38 0.37
CA THR A 215 3.99 3.22 0.55
C THR A 215 4.30 4.35 1.53
N VAL A 216 3.87 5.59 1.19
CA VAL A 216 4.00 6.78 2.03
C VAL A 216 2.67 7.13 2.69
N GLY A 217 1.57 6.98 1.95
CA GLY A 217 0.23 7.21 2.46
C GLY A 217 -0.81 6.54 1.57
N ILE A 218 -1.85 5.96 2.16
CA ILE A 218 -2.92 5.25 1.46
C ILE A 218 -4.26 5.82 1.89
N GLY A 219 -5.03 6.37 0.94
CA GLY A 219 -6.45 6.70 1.07
C GLY A 219 -7.29 5.62 0.41
N THR A 220 -8.38 5.21 1.03
CA THR A 220 -9.20 4.09 0.59
C THR A 220 -10.66 4.26 0.98
N GLY A 221 -11.57 3.79 0.13
CA GLY A 221 -13.00 3.66 0.45
C GLY A 221 -13.77 4.98 0.55
N GLU A 222 -13.27 6.04 -0.09
CA GLU A 222 -13.90 7.37 -0.08
C GLU A 222 -14.81 7.55 -1.31
N GLN A 223 -15.88 8.33 -1.16
CA GLN A 223 -16.86 8.53 -2.21
C GLN A 223 -16.40 9.50 -3.29
N ASP A 224 -15.53 10.45 -2.96
CA ASP A 224 -14.98 11.39 -3.93
C ASP A 224 -13.47 11.30 -4.09
N ARG A 225 -12.99 11.74 -5.25
CA ARG A 225 -11.59 11.58 -5.67
C ARG A 225 -10.65 12.58 -4.99
N VAL A 226 -11.14 13.76 -4.64
CA VAL A 226 -10.37 14.79 -3.92
C VAL A 226 -10.20 14.37 -2.46
N GLY A 227 -11.31 13.98 -1.82
CA GLY A 227 -11.31 13.53 -0.43
C GLY A 227 -10.39 12.35 -0.19
N VAL A 228 -10.37 11.35 -1.09
CA VAL A 228 -9.46 10.21 -0.92
C VAL A 228 -7.98 10.62 -1.08
N ALA A 229 -7.67 11.54 -1.98
CA ALA A 229 -6.31 12.08 -2.13
C ALA A 229 -5.87 12.84 -0.86
N GLU A 230 -6.77 13.64 -0.27
CA GLU A 230 -6.54 14.37 0.98
C GLU A 230 -6.38 13.41 2.18
N ILE A 231 -7.18 12.34 2.25
CA ILE A 231 -7.04 11.29 3.28
C ILE A 231 -5.66 10.64 3.19
N ALA A 232 -5.16 10.34 2.00
CA ALA A 232 -3.84 9.76 1.82
C ALA A 232 -2.73 10.71 2.30
N VAL A 233 -2.84 12.02 2.00
CA VAL A 233 -1.94 13.06 2.53
C VAL A 233 -2.02 13.12 4.05
N HIS A 234 -3.22 13.26 4.61
CA HIS A 234 -3.43 13.34 6.06
C HIS A 234 -2.81 12.13 6.79
N LYS A 235 -3.02 10.93 6.27
CA LYS A 235 -2.40 9.72 6.82
C LYS A 235 -0.88 9.78 6.74
N ALA A 236 -0.29 10.22 5.63
CA ALA A 236 1.15 10.32 5.50
C ALA A 236 1.75 11.20 6.62
N TYR A 237 1.16 12.36 6.89
CA TYR A 237 1.62 13.26 7.96
C TYR A 237 1.55 12.62 9.35
N ILE A 238 0.43 12.00 9.70
CA ILE A 238 0.25 11.32 11.00
C ILE A 238 1.25 10.17 11.16
N LYS A 239 1.43 9.34 10.10
CA LYS A 239 2.29 8.16 10.17
C LYS A 239 3.77 8.54 10.23
N TYR A 240 4.16 9.58 9.52
CA TYR A 240 5.53 10.09 9.56
C TYR A 240 5.87 10.68 10.93
N ALA A 241 4.92 11.40 11.56
CA ALA A 241 5.09 11.88 12.94
C ALA A 241 5.26 10.70 13.93
N ASP A 242 4.45 9.65 13.80
CA ASP A 242 4.55 8.44 14.64
C ASP A 242 5.88 7.71 14.43
N GLN A 243 6.32 7.57 13.17
CA GLN A 243 7.62 6.98 12.83
C GLN A 243 8.77 7.76 13.47
N LEU A 244 8.82 9.07 13.30
CA LEU A 244 9.86 9.92 13.90
C LEU A 244 9.85 9.85 15.44
N CYS A 245 8.66 9.83 16.04
CA CYS A 245 8.51 9.70 17.48
C CYS A 245 9.04 8.36 17.97
N PHE A 246 8.70 7.28 17.28
CA PHE A 246 9.19 5.95 17.64
C PHE A 246 10.71 5.85 17.51
N ASP A 247 11.28 6.37 16.43
CA ASP A 247 12.73 6.35 16.19
C ASP A 247 13.52 7.13 17.25
N ARG A 248 12.96 8.22 17.79
CA ARG A 248 13.63 9.08 18.77
C ARG A 248 13.35 8.71 20.22
N HIS A 249 12.15 8.24 20.49
CA HIS A 249 11.63 8.08 21.85
C HIS A 249 11.17 6.66 22.17
N ASN A 250 11.08 5.78 21.17
CA ASN A 250 10.57 4.40 21.26
C ASN A 250 9.14 4.30 21.82
N ILE A 251 8.31 5.32 21.54
CA ILE A 251 6.88 5.38 21.90
C ILE A 251 6.06 5.88 20.70
N ALA A 252 4.75 5.64 20.70
CA ALA A 252 3.85 6.21 19.72
C ALA A 252 3.74 7.74 19.89
N TYR A 253 3.44 8.45 18.80
CA TYR A 253 3.27 9.90 18.87
C TYR A 253 2.14 10.33 19.79
N SER A 254 1.04 9.57 19.85
CA SER A 254 -0.05 9.79 20.81
C SER A 254 0.39 9.61 22.27
N ASP A 255 1.31 8.68 22.53
CA ASP A 255 1.84 8.46 23.87
C ASP A 255 2.80 9.58 24.29
N LEU A 256 3.52 10.18 23.32
CA LEU A 256 4.34 11.37 23.59
C LEU A 256 3.48 12.53 24.08
N GLU A 257 2.32 12.77 23.48
CA GLU A 257 1.39 13.82 23.92
C GLU A 257 0.89 13.57 25.35
N LEU A 258 0.61 12.31 25.69
CA LEU A 258 0.24 11.92 27.05
C LEU A 258 1.40 12.09 28.05
N ALA A 259 2.62 11.74 27.65
CA ALA A 259 3.82 11.90 28.49
C ALA A 259 4.13 13.38 28.77
N ILE A 260 3.93 14.26 27.76
CA ILE A 260 4.05 15.70 27.93
C ILE A 260 2.98 16.25 28.90
N ALA A 261 1.73 15.81 28.75
CA ALA A 261 0.64 16.21 29.64
C ALA A 261 0.86 15.79 31.11
N ARG A 262 1.74 14.81 31.36
CA ARG A 262 2.15 14.31 32.68
C ARG A 262 3.49 14.86 33.18
N ASP A 263 4.07 15.81 32.46
CA ASP A 263 5.42 16.36 32.72
C ASP A 263 6.55 15.28 32.68
N GLU A 264 6.35 14.15 32.00
CA GLU A 264 7.34 13.09 31.84
C GLU A 264 8.29 13.35 30.64
N LYS A 265 7.87 14.16 29.68
CA LYS A 265 8.64 14.62 28.52
C LYS A 265 8.45 16.12 28.30
N PRO A 266 9.48 16.83 27.77
CA PRO A 266 9.36 18.25 27.48
C PRO A 266 8.51 18.49 26.22
N GLN A 267 7.84 19.64 26.16
CA GLN A 267 7.08 20.09 25.00
C GLN A 267 7.93 20.17 23.73
N SER A 268 9.22 20.52 23.86
CA SER A 268 10.17 20.60 22.74
C SER A 268 10.32 19.28 21.99
N ALA A 269 10.13 18.13 22.65
CA ALA A 269 10.21 16.84 21.98
C ALA A 269 9.14 16.66 20.91
N LYS A 270 7.91 17.20 21.15
CA LYS A 270 6.85 17.22 20.14
C LYS A 270 7.12 18.27 19.06
N GLU A 271 7.52 19.47 19.46
CA GLU A 271 7.78 20.59 18.55
C GLU A 271 8.87 20.24 17.52
N GLU A 272 9.93 19.53 17.91
CA GLU A 272 10.99 19.06 17.02
C GLU A 272 10.47 18.06 15.98
N ILE A 273 9.54 17.16 16.37
CA ILE A 273 8.90 16.23 15.45
C ILE A 273 8.00 17.00 14.48
N ASP A 274 7.16 17.89 14.98
CA ASP A 274 6.20 18.66 14.18
C ASP A 274 6.91 19.52 13.13
N ILE A 275 8.02 20.17 13.52
CA ILE A 275 8.86 20.96 12.61
C ILE A 275 9.41 20.05 11.50
N GLN A 276 10.00 18.92 11.87
CA GLN A 276 10.56 18.01 10.85
C GLN A 276 9.48 17.44 9.93
N VAL A 277 8.31 17.05 10.46
CA VAL A 277 7.17 16.60 9.65
C VAL A 277 6.76 17.68 8.64
N GLY A 278 6.74 18.93 9.06
CA GLY A 278 6.44 20.08 8.21
C GLY A 278 7.50 20.31 7.13
N ASP A 279 8.78 20.30 7.51
CA ASP A 279 9.92 20.52 6.61
C ASP A 279 10.04 19.42 5.56
N ASP A 280 9.92 18.16 5.98
CA ASP A 280 9.97 16.97 5.11
C ASP A 280 8.65 16.75 4.35
N ARG A 281 7.58 17.49 4.70
CA ARG A 281 6.23 17.32 4.15
C ARG A 281 5.82 15.84 4.16
N ALA A 282 6.08 15.17 5.29
CA ALA A 282 5.80 13.76 5.54
C ALA A 282 6.41 12.79 4.50
N GLY A 283 7.50 13.16 3.84
CA GLY A 283 8.16 12.36 2.82
C GLY A 283 7.42 12.27 1.47
N ILE A 284 6.33 13.03 1.28
CA ILE A 284 5.56 13.05 0.03
C ILE A 284 6.33 13.69 -1.14
N PRO A 285 7.15 14.77 -0.96
CA PRO A 285 7.85 15.38 -2.09
C PRO A 285 8.68 14.36 -2.87
N GLY A 286 8.52 14.40 -4.20
CA GLY A 286 9.16 13.47 -5.13
C GLY A 286 8.56 12.06 -5.16
N SER A 287 7.50 11.76 -4.40
CA SER A 287 6.75 10.50 -4.51
C SER A 287 5.94 10.43 -5.80
N VAL A 288 5.41 9.25 -6.09
CA VAL A 288 4.44 9.02 -7.16
C VAL A 288 3.05 8.93 -6.54
N MET A 289 2.11 9.74 -7.03
CA MET A 289 0.68 9.65 -6.72
C MET A 289 0.02 8.67 -7.67
N ILE A 290 -0.75 7.72 -7.14
CA ILE A 290 -1.41 6.68 -7.93
C ILE A 290 -2.88 6.69 -7.59
N SER A 291 -3.74 6.64 -8.61
CA SER A 291 -5.19 6.61 -8.48
C SER A 291 -5.78 5.40 -9.21
N ASP A 292 -6.70 4.68 -8.57
CA ASP A 292 -7.39 3.49 -9.12
C ASP A 292 -8.20 3.77 -10.39
N ALA A 293 -8.52 5.06 -10.65
CA ALA A 293 -9.21 5.51 -11.85
C ALA A 293 -8.72 6.90 -12.28
N PHE A 294 -9.35 7.46 -13.32
CA PHE A 294 -9.05 8.81 -13.79
C PHE A 294 -9.55 9.88 -12.79
N PHE A 295 -8.89 11.02 -12.76
CA PHE A 295 -9.41 12.22 -12.10
C PHE A 295 -10.47 12.87 -12.99
N PRO A 296 -11.71 13.04 -12.52
CA PRO A 296 -12.75 13.68 -13.33
C PRO A 296 -12.47 15.16 -13.61
N PHE A 297 -11.72 15.83 -12.71
CA PHE A 297 -11.28 17.22 -12.76
C PHE A 297 -9.85 17.31 -12.26
N ARG A 298 -9.17 18.43 -12.51
CA ARG A 298 -7.78 18.63 -12.09
C ARG A 298 -7.56 18.69 -10.57
N ASP A 299 -8.61 19.03 -9.81
CA ASP A 299 -8.55 19.25 -8.35
C ASP A 299 -7.99 18.06 -7.58
N GLY A 300 -8.34 16.83 -7.99
CA GLY A 300 -7.77 15.63 -7.38
C GLY A 300 -6.26 15.49 -7.63
N ALA A 301 -5.78 15.80 -8.83
CA ALA A 301 -4.34 15.82 -9.16
C ALA A 301 -3.62 16.97 -8.43
N ASP A 302 -4.26 18.15 -8.34
CA ASP A 302 -3.74 19.33 -7.66
C ASP A 302 -3.42 19.06 -6.16
N VAL A 303 -4.14 18.14 -5.49
CA VAL A 303 -3.82 17.72 -4.11
C VAL A 303 -2.37 17.18 -4.04
N GLY A 304 -2.01 16.24 -4.90
CA GLY A 304 -0.66 15.68 -4.93
C GLY A 304 0.39 16.69 -5.40
N ILE A 305 0.08 17.46 -6.44
CA ILE A 305 0.97 18.49 -6.99
C ILE A 305 1.35 19.51 -5.90
N LYS A 306 0.39 19.99 -5.12
CA LYS A 306 0.63 20.89 -3.98
C LYS A 306 1.52 20.27 -2.90
N GLN A 307 1.52 18.96 -2.77
CA GLN A 307 2.39 18.22 -1.85
C GLN A 307 3.78 17.95 -2.45
N GLY A 308 4.02 18.31 -3.71
CA GLY A 308 5.32 18.17 -4.37
C GLY A 308 5.59 16.78 -4.91
N VAL A 309 4.57 16.04 -5.33
CA VAL A 309 4.78 14.75 -6.01
C VAL A 309 5.62 14.92 -7.27
N GLY A 310 6.47 13.94 -7.57
CA GLY A 310 7.26 13.93 -8.79
C GLY A 310 6.46 13.47 -10.00
N ALA A 311 5.57 12.50 -9.80
CA ALA A 311 4.81 11.92 -10.90
C ALA A 311 3.41 11.48 -10.46
N ILE A 312 2.52 11.30 -11.44
CA ILE A 312 1.13 10.82 -11.27
C ILE A 312 0.88 9.64 -12.22
N LEU A 313 0.27 8.58 -11.69
CA LEU A 313 -0.26 7.47 -12.46
C LEU A 313 -1.78 7.39 -12.27
N GLN A 314 -2.53 7.35 -13.34
CA GLN A 314 -3.98 7.18 -13.34
C GLN A 314 -4.45 6.36 -14.54
N ALA A 315 -5.74 6.00 -14.56
CA ALA A 315 -6.29 5.21 -15.66
C ALA A 315 -6.32 5.95 -17.00
N GLY A 316 -6.56 7.26 -17.02
CA GLY A 316 -6.93 8.02 -18.20
C GLY A 316 -8.34 7.68 -18.67
N GLY A 317 -8.80 8.37 -19.73
CA GLY A 317 -10.11 8.16 -20.33
C GLY A 317 -11.22 9.08 -19.81
N SER A 318 -10.87 10.13 -19.05
CA SER A 318 -11.76 11.25 -18.76
C SER A 318 -11.87 12.18 -19.98
N MET A 319 -13.05 12.74 -20.22
CA MET A 319 -13.20 13.82 -21.21
C MET A 319 -12.37 15.06 -20.82
N ARG A 320 -11.96 15.17 -19.56
CA ARG A 320 -11.19 16.30 -19.00
C ARG A 320 -9.75 15.92 -18.62
N ASP A 321 -9.21 14.86 -19.19
CA ASP A 321 -7.80 14.48 -18.97
C ASP A 321 -6.84 15.63 -19.35
N PHE A 322 -7.23 16.51 -20.28
CA PHE A 322 -6.44 17.68 -20.63
C PHE A 322 -6.17 18.61 -19.45
N GLU A 323 -7.11 18.74 -18.50
CA GLU A 323 -6.93 19.60 -17.31
C GLU A 323 -5.90 19.04 -16.34
N THR A 324 -5.89 17.70 -16.14
CA THR A 324 -4.89 17.06 -15.28
C THR A 324 -3.49 17.10 -15.92
N ILE A 325 -3.41 16.99 -17.24
CA ILE A 325 -2.16 17.15 -18.00
C ILE A 325 -1.65 18.61 -17.89
N GLU A 326 -2.52 19.60 -18.06
CA GLU A 326 -2.16 21.01 -17.88
C GLU A 326 -1.68 21.28 -16.45
N ALA A 327 -2.36 20.74 -15.42
CA ALA A 327 -1.93 20.88 -14.03
C ALA A 327 -0.50 20.36 -13.82
N CYS A 328 -0.15 19.22 -14.41
CA CYS A 328 1.21 18.68 -14.34
C CYS A 328 2.24 19.57 -15.06
N ASN A 329 1.88 20.13 -16.20
CA ASN A 329 2.76 21.00 -17.02
C ASN A 329 2.94 22.40 -16.40
N GLU A 330 1.93 22.91 -15.67
CA GLU A 330 1.95 24.19 -14.95
C GLU A 330 2.73 24.13 -13.64
N ALA A 331 2.91 22.93 -13.06
CA ALA A 331 3.62 22.75 -11.80
C ALA A 331 5.11 23.13 -11.90
N GLU A 332 5.67 23.66 -10.80
CA GLU A 332 7.10 23.95 -10.69
C GLU A 332 7.71 23.27 -9.44
N PRO A 333 8.55 22.23 -9.65
CA PRO A 333 8.94 21.62 -10.92
C PRO A 333 7.79 20.89 -11.61
N LYS A 334 7.84 20.74 -12.96
CA LYS A 334 6.83 19.98 -13.72
C LYS A 334 6.70 18.56 -13.20
N VAL A 335 5.46 18.07 -13.13
CA VAL A 335 5.12 16.72 -12.71
C VAL A 335 4.96 15.82 -13.93
N ALA A 336 5.50 14.59 -13.88
CA ALA A 336 5.28 13.62 -14.95
C ALA A 336 3.93 12.93 -14.79
N MET A 337 3.33 12.49 -15.90
CA MET A 337 2.10 11.69 -15.87
C MET A 337 2.15 10.54 -16.86
N LYS A 338 1.65 9.38 -16.45
CA LYS A 338 1.38 8.23 -17.32
C LYS A 338 -0.04 7.72 -17.08
N PHE A 339 -0.59 7.06 -18.10
CA PHE A 339 -1.88 6.39 -18.04
C PHE A 339 -1.71 4.87 -18.07
N THR A 340 -2.50 4.16 -17.27
CA THR A 340 -2.58 2.69 -17.33
C THR A 340 -3.52 2.23 -18.45
N GLY A 341 -4.54 3.03 -18.80
CA GLY A 341 -5.64 2.61 -19.66
C GLY A 341 -6.52 1.52 -19.04
N GLN A 342 -6.32 1.22 -17.77
CA GLN A 342 -7.06 0.25 -16.97
C GLN A 342 -7.47 0.89 -15.64
N ARG A 343 -8.70 0.62 -15.19
CA ARG A 343 -9.16 0.95 -13.82
C ARG A 343 -8.88 -0.20 -12.88
N SER A 344 -8.67 0.12 -11.61
CA SER A 344 -8.43 -0.87 -10.54
C SER A 344 -9.53 -0.78 -9.47
N PHE A 345 -10.79 -0.86 -9.89
CA PHE A 345 -11.92 -0.80 -8.98
C PHE A 345 -12.07 -2.10 -8.18
N LYS A 346 -11.90 -2.01 -6.87
CA LYS A 346 -12.20 -3.07 -5.90
C LYS A 346 -13.31 -2.59 -4.96
N HIS A 347 -14.40 -3.36 -4.86
CA HIS A 347 -15.55 -3.07 -4.00
C HIS A 347 -15.88 -4.22 -3.09
#